data_718865aa3e9e86673d40416b92d9a1f7
#
_entry.id   718865aa3e9e86673d40416b92d9a1f7
#
_cell.length_a   1.000
_cell.length_b   1.000
_cell.length_c   1.000
_cell.angle_alpha   90.00
_cell.angle_beta   90.00
_cell.angle_gamma   90.00
#
_symmetry.space_group_name_H-M   'P 1'
#
loop_
_entity.id
_entity.type
_entity.pdbx_description
1 polymer ?
#
loop_
_entity_poly.entity_id
_entity_poly.type
_entity_poly.pdbx_seq_one_letter_code
_entity_poly.pdbx_strand_id
1 'polypeptide(L)'
;MTDGLMDAIKVFFNGVGVFFILYLIGYSTFLFLAVVVGASTLYQTRQQILLKNILKQDYYVPVSVIVPAYNEETTVVETVRSLLALDYNVYEIIVVDDGSKDETAKKLIDAFDMYPVRRPIRRQVQCQPEEFVYAALGQKVPLTLIRKQNGGKADALNMGVNVSQFPYFICIDADSVLQYDSLREIVRPVLEDDNVIAVGAVSYTHLYGGDDL
;
A
#
# COMPACT_ATOMS: atom_id res chain seq x y z
N MET A 1 55.07 -54.18 31.16
CA MET A 1 55.23 -52.77 30.67
C MET A 1 54.49 -52.54 29.33
N THR A 2 54.27 -53.55 28.51
CA THR A 2 53.57 -53.51 27.22
C THR A 2 52.04 -53.36 27.34
N ASP A 3 51.43 -53.97 28.38
CA ASP A 3 49.96 -53.97 28.52
C ASP A 3 49.38 -52.59 28.88
N GLY A 4 50.06 -51.87 29.76
CA GLY A 4 49.63 -50.49 30.11
C GLY A 4 49.71 -49.49 28.97
N LEU A 5 50.67 -49.66 28.06
CA LEU A 5 50.81 -48.82 26.85
C LEU A 5 49.70 -49.15 25.86
N MET A 6 49.34 -50.41 25.69
CA MET A 6 48.23 -50.85 24.78
C MET A 6 46.88 -50.33 25.28
N ASP A 7 46.63 -50.30 26.58
CA ASP A 7 45.39 -49.80 27.15
C ASP A 7 45.30 -48.27 27.05
N ALA A 8 46.40 -47.55 27.22
CA ALA A 8 46.43 -46.10 26.99
C ALA A 8 46.14 -45.75 25.51
N ILE A 9 46.69 -46.52 24.56
CA ILE A 9 46.44 -46.34 23.12
C ILE A 9 44.94 -46.61 22.79
N LYS A 10 44.34 -47.67 23.36
CA LYS A 10 42.90 -47.94 23.16
C LYS A 10 42.03 -46.81 23.71
N VAL A 11 42.30 -46.30 24.90
CA VAL A 11 41.57 -45.17 25.51
C VAL A 11 41.69 -43.90 24.62
N PHE A 12 42.89 -43.63 24.14
CA PHE A 12 43.11 -42.50 23.22
C PHE A 12 42.28 -42.63 21.93
N PHE A 13 42.34 -43.77 21.23
CA PHE A 13 41.55 -43.97 20.00
C PHE A 13 40.05 -43.96 20.26
N ASN A 14 39.56 -44.50 21.38
CA ASN A 14 38.13 -44.38 21.75
C ASN A 14 37.74 -42.92 21.99
N GLY A 15 38.55 -42.13 22.67
CA GLY A 15 38.31 -40.68 22.86
C GLY A 15 38.22 -39.92 21.53
N VAL A 16 39.16 -40.18 20.63
CA VAL A 16 39.14 -39.59 19.27
C VAL A 16 37.88 -40.05 18.49
N GLY A 17 37.51 -41.32 18.62
CA GLY A 17 36.28 -41.82 17.96
C GLY A 17 35.01 -41.15 18.46
N VAL A 18 34.86 -40.98 19.79
CA VAL A 18 33.73 -40.27 20.38
C VAL A 18 33.69 -38.82 19.93
N PHE A 19 34.86 -38.13 19.92
CA PHE A 19 34.92 -36.74 19.42
C PHE A 19 34.45 -36.61 17.97
N PHE A 20 34.90 -37.52 17.09
CA PHE A 20 34.45 -37.50 15.69
C PHE A 20 32.94 -37.77 15.53
N ILE A 21 32.37 -38.67 16.33
CA ILE A 21 30.94 -38.95 16.30
C ILE A 21 30.14 -37.69 16.70
N LEU A 22 30.53 -37.03 17.81
CA LEU A 22 29.88 -35.82 18.27
C LEU A 22 30.01 -34.68 17.25
N TYR A 23 31.18 -34.52 16.64
CA TYR A 23 31.42 -33.56 15.56
C TYR A 23 30.51 -33.81 14.35
N LEU A 24 30.39 -35.06 13.89
CA LEU A 24 29.54 -35.42 12.76
C LEU A 24 28.06 -35.18 13.06
N ILE A 25 27.59 -35.47 14.29
CA ILE A 25 26.21 -35.19 14.71
C ILE A 25 25.97 -33.67 14.69
N GLY A 26 26.87 -32.87 15.26
CA GLY A 26 26.74 -31.39 15.26
C GLY A 26 26.76 -30.84 13.86
N TYR A 27 27.65 -31.28 12.99
CA TYR A 27 27.75 -30.87 11.62
C TYR A 27 26.49 -31.21 10.79
N SER A 28 25.98 -32.44 10.95
CA SER A 28 24.75 -32.92 10.29
C SER A 28 23.54 -32.10 10.73
N THR A 29 23.39 -31.81 12.03
CA THR A 29 22.32 -30.94 12.54
C THR A 29 22.42 -29.51 12.00
N PHE A 30 23.61 -28.95 11.92
CA PHE A 30 23.82 -27.64 11.31
C PHE A 30 23.40 -27.60 9.84
N LEU A 31 23.81 -28.60 9.04
CA LEU A 31 23.40 -28.69 7.64
C LEU A 31 21.89 -28.85 7.49
N PHE A 32 21.26 -29.67 8.32
CA PHE A 32 19.80 -29.85 8.31
C PHE A 32 19.08 -28.52 8.58
N LEU A 33 19.49 -27.78 9.62
CA LEU A 33 18.92 -26.47 9.92
C LEU A 33 19.14 -25.47 8.78
N ALA A 34 20.30 -25.43 8.17
CA ALA A 34 20.59 -24.55 7.03
C ALA A 34 19.66 -24.85 5.83
N VAL A 35 19.38 -26.13 5.56
CA VAL A 35 18.45 -26.53 4.51
C VAL A 35 17.01 -26.12 4.84
N VAL A 36 16.56 -26.32 6.08
CA VAL A 36 15.21 -25.95 6.52
C VAL A 36 15.00 -24.44 6.43
N VAL A 37 15.96 -23.64 6.91
CA VAL A 37 15.90 -22.17 6.82
C VAL A 37 15.92 -21.72 5.36
N GLY A 38 16.81 -22.26 4.53
CA GLY A 38 16.87 -21.96 3.10
C GLY A 38 15.58 -22.31 2.36
N ALA A 39 14.99 -23.48 2.66
CA ALA A 39 13.73 -23.89 2.06
C ALA A 39 12.56 -22.99 2.47
N SER A 40 12.50 -22.56 3.74
CA SER A 40 11.46 -21.65 4.22
C SER A 40 11.56 -20.27 3.55
N THR A 41 12.76 -19.74 3.37
CA THR A 41 13.00 -18.47 2.67
C THR A 41 12.60 -18.55 1.19
N LEU A 42 12.98 -19.65 0.52
CA LEU A 42 12.59 -19.88 -0.88
C LEU A 42 11.07 -20.04 -1.04
N TYR A 43 10.41 -20.71 -0.09
CA TYR A 43 8.97 -20.85 -0.11
C TYR A 43 8.25 -19.51 0.00
N GLN A 44 8.68 -18.65 0.94
CA GLN A 44 8.13 -17.29 1.09
C GLN A 44 8.36 -16.43 -0.17
N THR A 45 9.57 -16.48 -0.74
CA THR A 45 9.88 -15.76 -1.99
C THR A 45 9.02 -16.25 -3.16
N ARG A 46 8.79 -17.56 -3.25
CA ARG A 46 7.95 -18.15 -4.31
C ARG A 46 6.49 -17.75 -4.18
N GLN A 47 5.96 -17.69 -2.97
CA GLN A 47 4.62 -17.17 -2.68
C GLN A 47 4.49 -15.70 -3.13
N GLN A 48 5.45 -14.85 -2.81
CA GLN A 48 5.45 -13.44 -3.25
C GLN A 48 5.49 -13.31 -4.78
N ILE A 49 6.25 -14.15 -5.49
CA ILE A 49 6.31 -14.15 -6.96
C ILE A 49 4.98 -14.64 -7.56
N LEU A 50 4.36 -15.66 -6.98
CA LEU A 50 3.04 -16.16 -7.41
C LEU A 50 1.96 -15.09 -7.23
N LEU A 51 1.92 -14.42 -6.08
CA LEU A 51 1.00 -13.31 -5.82
C LEU A 51 1.25 -12.13 -6.78
N LYS A 52 2.51 -11.79 -7.04
CA LYS A 52 2.87 -10.76 -8.02
C LYS A 52 2.42 -11.12 -9.45
N ASN A 53 2.39 -12.41 -9.80
CA ASN A 53 1.87 -12.89 -11.07
C ASN A 53 0.34 -12.94 -11.12
N ILE A 54 -0.32 -13.27 -10.00
CA ILE A 54 -1.79 -13.21 -9.86
C ILE A 54 -2.28 -11.76 -9.97
N LEU A 55 -1.58 -10.81 -9.35
CA LEU A 55 -1.87 -9.38 -9.48
C LEU A 55 -1.64 -8.85 -10.90
N LYS A 56 -0.81 -9.49 -11.71
CA LYS A 56 -0.68 -9.23 -13.15
C LYS A 56 -1.81 -9.82 -13.98
N GLN A 57 -2.57 -10.77 -13.47
CA GLN A 57 -3.72 -11.41 -14.11
C GLN A 57 -5.04 -10.79 -13.59
N ASP A 58 -5.28 -9.50 -13.88
CA ASP A 58 -6.60 -8.81 -13.88
C ASP A 58 -7.54 -8.97 -12.66
N TYR A 59 -7.07 -9.40 -11.50
CA TYR A 59 -7.84 -9.34 -10.26
C TYR A 59 -7.60 -7.99 -9.57
N TYR A 60 -8.50 -7.05 -9.80
CA TYR A 60 -8.46 -5.72 -9.18
C TYR A 60 -9.59 -5.59 -8.16
N VAL A 61 -9.23 -5.23 -6.93
CA VAL A 61 -10.21 -4.81 -5.92
C VAL A 61 -10.70 -3.42 -6.29
N PRO A 62 -12.01 -3.19 -6.47
CA PRO A 62 -12.53 -1.87 -6.77
C PRO A 62 -12.30 -0.89 -5.61
N VAL A 63 -11.68 0.26 -5.87
CA VAL A 63 -11.25 1.21 -4.84
C VAL A 63 -11.70 2.63 -5.15
N SER A 64 -12.27 3.34 -4.16
CA SER A 64 -12.55 4.76 -4.21
C SER A 64 -11.40 5.53 -3.56
N VAL A 65 -10.70 6.37 -4.31
CA VAL A 65 -9.63 7.25 -3.80
C VAL A 65 -10.26 8.57 -3.37
N ILE A 66 -10.22 8.86 -2.07
CA ILE A 66 -10.81 10.06 -1.46
C ILE A 66 -9.70 11.05 -1.14
N VAL A 67 -9.84 12.28 -1.67
CA VAL A 67 -8.89 13.37 -1.51
C VAL A 67 -9.60 14.54 -0.81
N PRO A 68 -9.48 14.70 0.51
CA PRO A 68 -9.98 15.89 1.20
C PRO A 68 -9.08 17.08 0.87
N ALA A 69 -9.66 18.20 0.46
CA ALA A 69 -8.96 19.42 0.10
C ALA A 69 -9.55 20.62 0.85
N TYR A 70 -8.68 21.48 1.39
CA TYR A 70 -9.06 22.75 1.98
C TYR A 70 -7.96 23.80 1.78
N ASN A 71 -8.19 24.78 0.91
CA ASN A 71 -7.22 25.81 0.50
C ASN A 71 -5.92 25.19 -0.09
N GLU A 72 -6.08 24.27 -1.04
CA GLU A 72 -4.98 23.54 -1.70
C GLU A 72 -4.85 23.91 -3.18
N GLU A 73 -5.11 25.17 -3.54
CA GLU A 73 -5.11 25.63 -4.94
C GLU A 73 -3.79 25.44 -5.68
N THR A 74 -2.67 25.27 -4.96
CA THR A 74 -1.33 25.11 -5.55
C THR A 74 -0.98 23.66 -5.87
N THR A 75 -1.52 22.71 -5.13
CA THR A 75 -1.11 21.28 -5.13
C THR A 75 -2.17 20.36 -5.72
N VAL A 76 -3.45 20.62 -5.49
CA VAL A 76 -4.57 19.71 -5.76
C VAL A 76 -4.64 19.24 -7.22
N VAL A 77 -4.32 20.09 -8.20
CA VAL A 77 -4.36 19.71 -9.63
C VAL A 77 -3.28 18.68 -9.95
N GLU A 78 -2.06 18.87 -9.44
CA GLU A 78 -0.96 17.91 -9.65
C GLU A 78 -1.22 16.60 -8.92
N THR A 79 -1.78 16.65 -7.71
CA THR A 79 -2.21 15.46 -6.97
C THR A 79 -3.22 14.65 -7.80
N VAL A 80 -4.27 15.28 -8.32
CA VAL A 80 -5.27 14.59 -9.15
C VAL A 80 -4.66 14.05 -10.45
N ARG A 81 -3.72 14.76 -11.08
CA ARG A 81 -3.00 14.26 -12.26
C ARG A 81 -2.19 13.00 -11.94
N SER A 82 -1.50 12.97 -10.81
CA SER A 82 -0.76 11.78 -10.36
C SER A 82 -1.69 10.58 -10.12
N LEU A 83 -2.86 10.83 -9.55
CA LEU A 83 -3.88 9.80 -9.32
C LEU A 83 -4.48 9.25 -10.62
N LEU A 84 -4.69 10.11 -11.63
CA LEU A 84 -5.17 9.69 -12.95
C LEU A 84 -4.14 8.87 -13.73
N ALA A 85 -2.86 8.97 -13.38
CA ALA A 85 -1.74 8.24 -14.00
C ALA A 85 -1.44 6.89 -13.34
N LEU A 86 -2.17 6.49 -12.29
CA LEU A 86 -1.91 5.23 -11.59
C LEU A 86 -2.17 4.00 -12.49
N ASP A 87 -1.31 2.99 -12.36
CA ASP A 87 -1.45 1.69 -13.02
C ASP A 87 -2.43 0.79 -12.24
N TYR A 88 -3.72 1.16 -12.33
CA TYR A 88 -4.80 0.40 -11.71
C TYR A 88 -6.06 0.46 -12.59
N ASN A 89 -6.81 -0.65 -12.69
CA ASN A 89 -7.87 -0.73 -13.67
C ASN A 89 -9.24 -0.33 -13.15
N VAL A 90 -9.52 -0.55 -11.87
CA VAL A 90 -10.87 -0.39 -11.30
C VAL A 90 -10.82 0.52 -10.08
N TYR A 91 -10.82 1.82 -10.31
CA TYR A 91 -10.90 2.82 -9.25
C TYR A 91 -11.64 4.07 -9.70
N GLU A 92 -12.06 4.89 -8.75
CA GLU A 92 -12.60 6.22 -8.95
C GLU A 92 -11.84 7.22 -8.05
N ILE A 93 -11.87 8.49 -8.42
CA ILE A 93 -11.27 9.58 -7.65
C ILE A 93 -12.39 10.51 -7.19
N ILE A 94 -12.43 10.79 -5.90
CA ILE A 94 -13.40 11.67 -5.25
C ILE A 94 -12.64 12.75 -4.52
N VAL A 95 -12.62 13.97 -5.07
CA VAL A 95 -12.06 15.13 -4.39
C VAL A 95 -13.18 15.81 -3.59
N VAL A 96 -12.94 16.05 -2.30
CA VAL A 96 -13.90 16.72 -1.42
C VAL A 96 -13.32 18.06 -0.98
N ASP A 97 -13.82 19.13 -1.59
CA ASP A 97 -13.52 20.51 -1.21
C ASP A 97 -14.34 20.90 0.03
N ASP A 98 -13.68 20.98 1.16
CA ASP A 98 -14.27 21.26 2.48
C ASP A 98 -14.49 22.78 2.69
N GLY A 99 -15.13 23.43 1.72
CA GLY A 99 -15.46 24.84 1.79
C GLY A 99 -14.23 25.75 1.67
N SER A 100 -13.34 25.47 0.72
CA SER A 100 -12.16 26.29 0.42
C SER A 100 -12.56 27.73 0.10
N LYS A 101 -11.72 28.68 0.54
CA LYS A 101 -11.89 30.12 0.33
C LYS A 101 -11.04 30.65 -0.82
N ASP A 102 -10.10 29.83 -1.29
CA ASP A 102 -9.21 30.09 -2.43
C ASP A 102 -9.80 29.56 -3.75
N GLU A 103 -8.98 29.44 -4.78
CA GLU A 103 -9.40 28.93 -6.10
C GLU A 103 -9.31 27.42 -6.25
N THR A 104 -9.20 26.62 -5.15
CA THR A 104 -9.06 25.14 -5.19
C THR A 104 -10.09 24.48 -6.11
N ALA A 105 -11.38 24.70 -5.86
CA ALA A 105 -12.45 24.09 -6.66
C ALA A 105 -12.44 24.58 -8.11
N LYS A 106 -12.22 25.89 -8.32
CA LYS A 106 -12.21 26.49 -9.66
C LYS A 106 -11.07 25.92 -10.50
N LYS A 107 -9.87 25.80 -9.94
CA LYS A 107 -8.70 25.21 -10.65
C LYS A 107 -8.94 23.76 -11.05
N LEU A 108 -9.62 22.98 -10.21
CA LEU A 108 -10.01 21.60 -10.56
C LEU A 108 -11.03 21.58 -11.70
N ILE A 109 -12.08 22.42 -11.62
CA ILE A 109 -13.12 22.50 -12.65
C ILE A 109 -12.49 22.87 -14.00
N ASP A 110 -11.63 23.90 -14.03
CA ASP A 110 -10.98 24.39 -15.24
C ASP A 110 -9.94 23.37 -15.80
N ALA A 111 -9.17 22.70 -14.93
CA ALA A 111 -8.12 21.77 -15.34
C ALA A 111 -8.65 20.44 -15.92
N PHE A 112 -9.83 20.02 -15.50
CA PHE A 112 -10.41 18.72 -15.87
C PHE A 112 -11.75 18.82 -16.60
N ASP A 113 -12.12 20.01 -17.12
CA ASP A 113 -13.37 20.27 -17.83
C ASP A 113 -14.60 19.70 -17.10
N MET A 114 -14.71 20.02 -15.80
CA MET A 114 -15.75 19.47 -14.95
C MET A 114 -17.08 20.20 -15.11
N TYR A 115 -18.17 19.48 -15.11
CA TYR A 115 -19.54 20.02 -15.22
C TYR A 115 -20.40 19.62 -14.02
N PRO A 116 -21.38 20.44 -13.63
CA PRO A 116 -22.24 20.13 -12.50
C PRO A 116 -23.15 18.94 -12.80
N VAL A 117 -23.25 18.02 -11.83
CA VAL A 117 -24.08 16.83 -11.94
C VAL A 117 -24.97 16.66 -10.71
N ARG A 118 -26.10 15.98 -10.88
CA ARG A 118 -26.91 15.52 -9.77
C ARG A 118 -26.56 14.06 -9.48
N ARG A 119 -25.88 13.81 -8.38
CA ARG A 119 -25.51 12.46 -7.94
C ARG A 119 -26.21 12.17 -6.62
N PRO A 120 -26.94 11.04 -6.47
CA PRO A 120 -27.50 10.62 -5.20
C PRO A 120 -26.33 10.26 -4.24
N ILE A 121 -26.35 10.83 -3.05
CA ILE A 121 -25.35 10.60 -2.01
C ILE A 121 -25.95 9.70 -0.93
N ARG A 122 -25.29 8.60 -0.63
CA ARG A 122 -25.67 7.72 0.49
C ARG A 122 -25.27 8.42 1.78
N ARG A 123 -26.23 8.67 2.67
CA ARG A 123 -25.96 9.34 3.95
C ARG A 123 -25.82 8.31 5.07
N GLN A 124 -24.76 7.47 4.98
CA GLN A 124 -24.46 6.43 5.96
C GLN A 124 -23.68 6.99 7.15
N VAL A 125 -22.78 7.95 6.89
CA VAL A 125 -21.94 8.59 7.89
C VAL A 125 -22.34 10.07 7.97
N GLN A 126 -22.45 10.61 9.18
CA GLN A 126 -22.81 12.01 9.38
C GLN A 126 -21.70 12.94 8.86
N CYS A 127 -22.08 13.93 8.06
CA CYS A 127 -21.21 14.99 7.56
C CYS A 127 -22.03 16.23 7.20
N GLN A 128 -21.35 17.38 7.03
CA GLN A 128 -21.96 18.62 6.56
C GLN A 128 -22.48 18.45 5.13
N PRO A 129 -23.56 19.17 4.75
CA PRO A 129 -24.18 19.00 3.42
C PRO A 129 -23.28 19.45 2.28
N GLU A 130 -23.44 18.78 1.14
CA GLU A 130 -22.89 19.19 -0.14
C GLU A 130 -23.59 20.46 -0.67
N GLU A 131 -22.83 21.32 -1.31
CA GLU A 131 -23.33 22.49 -2.02
C GLU A 131 -23.43 22.19 -3.53
N PHE A 132 -22.38 21.62 -4.11
CA PHE A 132 -22.30 21.30 -5.52
C PHE A 132 -21.51 20.00 -5.74
N VAL A 133 -21.90 19.27 -6.78
CA VAL A 133 -21.19 18.07 -7.25
C VAL A 133 -20.85 18.26 -8.73
N TYR A 134 -19.59 18.01 -9.08
CA TYR A 134 -19.08 18.09 -10.43
C TYR A 134 -18.48 16.74 -10.85
N ALA A 135 -18.53 16.44 -12.14
CA ALA A 135 -17.88 15.28 -12.73
C ALA A 135 -17.05 15.72 -13.96
N ALA A 136 -15.91 15.07 -14.16
CA ALA A 136 -15.08 15.29 -15.33
C ALA A 136 -15.56 14.43 -16.51
N LEU A 137 -15.53 14.99 -17.73
CA LEU A 137 -15.79 14.26 -18.97
C LEU A 137 -14.49 13.76 -19.59
N GLY A 138 -14.57 12.60 -20.26
CA GLY A 138 -13.49 12.08 -21.10
C GLY A 138 -12.28 11.52 -20.35
N GLN A 139 -12.32 11.45 -19.01
CA GLN A 139 -11.28 10.80 -18.22
C GLN A 139 -11.44 9.28 -18.28
N LYS A 140 -10.30 8.56 -18.35
CA LYS A 140 -10.29 7.09 -18.29
C LYS A 140 -10.83 6.59 -16.94
N VAL A 141 -10.61 7.35 -15.89
CA VAL A 141 -11.01 7.07 -14.51
C VAL A 141 -12.09 8.07 -14.09
N PRO A 142 -13.20 7.62 -13.49
CA PRO A 142 -14.22 8.53 -12.97
C PRO A 142 -13.64 9.51 -11.96
N LEU A 143 -13.77 10.81 -12.24
CA LEU A 143 -13.33 11.90 -11.36
C LEU A 143 -14.54 12.73 -10.94
N THR A 144 -14.75 12.84 -9.63
CA THR A 144 -15.83 13.61 -9.02
C THR A 144 -15.27 14.64 -8.06
N LEU A 145 -15.73 15.88 -8.15
CA LEU A 145 -15.46 16.94 -7.18
C LEU A 145 -16.75 17.26 -6.41
N ILE A 146 -16.67 17.31 -5.09
CA ILE A 146 -17.76 17.69 -4.21
C ILE A 146 -17.35 18.93 -3.44
N ARG A 147 -18.11 20.00 -3.59
CA ARG A 147 -18.02 21.17 -2.71
C ARG A 147 -19.01 21.05 -1.59
N LYS A 148 -18.59 21.23 -0.37
CA LYS A 148 -19.44 21.15 0.82
C LYS A 148 -19.15 22.29 1.81
N GLN A 149 -20.04 22.46 2.77
CA GLN A 149 -19.80 23.36 3.89
C GLN A 149 -18.65 22.82 4.74
N ASN A 150 -17.79 23.72 5.22
CA ASN A 150 -16.61 23.34 6.01
C ASN A 150 -17.05 22.60 7.29
N GLY A 151 -16.45 21.44 7.51
CA GLY A 151 -16.65 20.59 8.69
C GLY A 151 -15.33 19.98 9.19
N GLY A 152 -14.22 20.27 8.51
CA GLY A 152 -12.89 19.72 8.80
C GLY A 152 -12.58 18.42 8.06
N LYS A 153 -11.30 18.01 8.09
CA LYS A 153 -10.76 16.88 7.33
C LYS A 153 -11.56 15.58 7.53
N ALA A 154 -11.90 15.24 8.77
CA ALA A 154 -12.68 14.03 9.07
C ALA A 154 -14.09 14.07 8.46
N ASP A 155 -14.73 15.22 8.46
CA ASP A 155 -16.05 15.43 7.87
C ASP A 155 -16.00 15.36 6.34
N ALA A 156 -14.93 15.88 5.72
CA ALA A 156 -14.68 15.74 4.30
C ALA A 156 -14.47 14.26 3.90
N LEU A 157 -13.74 13.49 4.70
CA LEU A 157 -13.58 12.04 4.50
C LEU A 157 -14.92 11.31 4.61
N ASN A 158 -15.76 11.64 5.59
CA ASN A 158 -17.11 11.08 5.74
C ASN A 158 -17.97 11.34 4.50
N MET A 159 -17.89 12.54 3.93
CA MET A 159 -18.55 12.84 2.66
C MET A 159 -18.02 11.97 1.53
N GLY A 160 -16.70 11.82 1.40
CA GLY A 160 -16.07 10.94 0.42
C GLY A 160 -16.56 9.49 0.51
N VAL A 161 -16.64 8.94 1.74
CA VAL A 161 -17.18 7.59 2.00
C VAL A 161 -18.65 7.50 1.59
N ASN A 162 -19.47 8.50 1.89
CA ASN A 162 -20.88 8.52 1.50
C ASN A 162 -21.11 8.52 0.00
N VAL A 163 -20.15 9.06 -0.77
CA VAL A 163 -20.20 9.17 -2.23
C VAL A 163 -19.55 7.98 -2.92
N SER A 164 -18.67 7.27 -2.23
CA SER A 164 -17.95 6.11 -2.77
C SER A 164 -18.89 5.07 -3.36
N GLN A 165 -18.55 4.58 -4.57
CA GLN A 165 -19.29 3.51 -5.25
C GLN A 165 -18.72 2.13 -4.94
N PHE A 166 -17.45 2.07 -4.56
CA PHE A 166 -16.72 0.83 -4.33
C PHE A 166 -16.68 0.46 -2.84
N PRO A 167 -16.49 -0.83 -2.53
CA PRO A 167 -16.49 -1.33 -1.16
C PRO A 167 -15.26 -0.95 -0.35
N TYR A 168 -14.15 -0.64 -1.04
CA TYR A 168 -12.90 -0.21 -0.42
C TYR A 168 -12.62 1.24 -0.75
N PHE A 169 -12.04 1.97 0.20
CA PHE A 169 -11.60 3.34 -0.03
C PHE A 169 -10.20 3.59 0.52
N ILE A 170 -9.51 4.54 -0.08
CA ILE A 170 -8.19 5.02 0.33
C ILE A 170 -8.27 6.53 0.49
N CYS A 171 -7.69 7.04 1.58
CA CYS A 171 -7.60 8.46 1.85
C CYS A 171 -6.20 8.97 1.52
N ILE A 172 -6.11 10.05 0.72
CA ILE A 172 -4.85 10.64 0.27
C ILE A 172 -4.95 12.15 0.45
N ASP A 173 -3.93 12.77 1.03
CA ASP A 173 -3.90 14.21 1.22
C ASP A 173 -3.74 14.96 -0.12
N ALA A 174 -4.33 16.15 -0.23
CA ALA A 174 -4.36 16.94 -1.46
C ALA A 174 -3.00 17.54 -1.87
N ASP A 175 -1.98 17.40 -1.04
CA ASP A 175 -0.59 17.76 -1.28
C ASP A 175 0.32 16.55 -1.56
N SER A 176 -0.24 15.35 -1.60
CA SER A 176 0.51 14.10 -1.78
C SER A 176 0.53 13.65 -3.24
N VAL A 177 1.69 13.20 -3.71
CA VAL A 177 1.87 12.62 -5.04
C VAL A 177 2.17 11.13 -4.90
N LEU A 178 1.35 10.29 -5.54
CA LEU A 178 1.56 8.85 -5.55
C LEU A 178 2.43 8.41 -6.73
N GLN A 179 3.22 7.37 -6.51
CA GLN A 179 3.93 6.69 -7.58
C GLN A 179 2.96 5.85 -8.41
N TYR A 180 3.33 5.56 -9.65
CA TYR A 180 2.54 4.86 -10.65
C TYR A 180 1.95 3.51 -10.17
N ASP A 181 2.67 2.75 -9.34
CA ASP A 181 2.29 1.42 -8.83
C ASP A 181 1.74 1.43 -7.38
N SER A 182 1.66 2.59 -6.74
CA SER A 182 1.31 2.73 -5.32
C SER A 182 -0.02 2.06 -4.97
N LEU A 183 -1.05 2.23 -5.80
CA LEU A 183 -2.38 1.68 -5.52
C LEU A 183 -2.37 0.14 -5.52
N ARG A 184 -1.59 -0.46 -6.40
CA ARG A 184 -1.39 -1.91 -6.47
C ARG A 184 -0.71 -2.45 -5.21
N GLU A 185 0.31 -1.74 -4.73
CA GLU A 185 1.05 -2.13 -3.52
C GLU A 185 0.19 -1.98 -2.25
N ILE A 186 -0.62 -0.91 -2.16
CA ILE A 186 -1.53 -0.68 -1.02
C ILE A 186 -2.64 -1.74 -0.95
N VAL A 187 -3.14 -2.20 -2.09
CA VAL A 187 -4.23 -3.20 -2.14
C VAL A 187 -3.72 -4.63 -1.91
N ARG A 188 -2.43 -4.89 -2.12
CA ARG A 188 -1.85 -6.23 -2.00
C ARG A 188 -2.17 -6.95 -0.68
N PRO A 189 -2.01 -6.36 0.51
CA PRO A 189 -2.33 -7.05 1.77
C PRO A 189 -3.80 -7.48 1.88
N VAL A 190 -4.72 -6.73 1.28
CA VAL A 190 -6.15 -7.06 1.25
C VAL A 190 -6.43 -8.30 0.38
N LEU A 191 -5.60 -8.53 -0.65
CA LEU A 191 -5.69 -9.72 -1.51
C LEU A 191 -4.98 -10.95 -0.91
N GLU A 192 -4.05 -10.73 0.00
CA GLU A 192 -3.26 -11.80 0.65
C GLU A 192 -3.97 -12.41 1.86
N ASP A 193 -4.79 -11.64 2.58
CA ASP A 193 -5.46 -12.06 3.81
C ASP A 193 -6.85 -11.44 3.92
N ASP A 194 -7.89 -12.27 3.92
CA ASP A 194 -9.30 -11.89 4.04
C ASP A 194 -9.63 -11.21 5.40
N ASN A 195 -8.75 -11.30 6.40
CA ASN A 195 -8.92 -10.64 7.68
C ASN A 195 -8.37 -9.22 7.72
N VAL A 196 -7.70 -8.75 6.67
CA VAL A 196 -7.18 -7.38 6.58
C VAL A 196 -8.32 -6.41 6.35
N ILE A 197 -8.58 -5.55 7.34
CA ILE A 197 -9.64 -4.52 7.28
C ILE A 197 -9.08 -3.11 7.05
N ALA A 198 -7.80 -2.88 7.28
CA ALA A 198 -7.13 -1.60 7.06
C ALA A 198 -5.65 -1.78 6.76
N VAL A 199 -5.12 -0.93 5.88
CA VAL A 199 -3.70 -0.87 5.51
C VAL A 199 -3.22 0.56 5.64
N GLY A 200 -2.09 0.78 6.34
CA GLY A 200 -1.42 2.07 6.42
C GLY A 200 -0.23 2.09 5.46
N ALA A 201 -0.16 3.09 4.57
CA ALA A 201 1.01 3.34 3.75
C ALA A 201 1.96 4.29 4.49
N VAL A 202 3.26 3.96 4.53
CA VAL A 202 4.30 4.85 5.03
C VAL A 202 5.01 5.45 3.84
N SER A 203 4.93 6.79 3.69
CA SER A 203 5.70 7.52 2.71
C SER A 203 7.07 7.86 3.29
N TYR A 204 8.14 7.35 2.69
CA TYR A 204 9.50 7.81 2.98
C TYR A 204 9.83 8.93 1.99
N THR A 205 9.84 10.18 2.45
CA THR A 205 10.49 11.27 1.73
C THR A 205 12.00 11.09 1.86
N HIS A 206 12.66 10.57 0.85
CA HIS A 206 14.10 10.74 0.71
C HIS A 206 14.35 12.22 0.39
N LEU A 207 14.76 12.98 1.39
CA LEU A 207 15.47 14.22 1.14
C LEU A 207 16.79 13.84 0.47
N TYR A 208 16.87 13.98 -0.84
CA TYR A 208 18.13 14.06 -1.53
C TYR A 208 18.80 15.35 -1.04
N GLY A 209 19.64 15.20 -0.03
CA GLY A 209 20.64 16.21 0.30
C GLY A 209 21.59 16.27 -0.89
N GLY A 210 21.45 17.28 -1.70
CA GLY A 210 22.43 17.64 -2.68
C GLY A 210 23.63 18.24 -1.94
N ASP A 211 24.66 17.43 -1.77
CA ASP A 211 26.02 17.90 -1.52
C ASP A 211 26.86 17.30 -2.64
N ASP A 212 27.02 18.07 -3.71
CA ASP A 212 28.17 18.00 -4.59
C ASP A 212 28.36 19.36 -5.26
N LEU A 213 29.29 20.08 -4.68
CA LEU A 213 30.14 21.08 -5.34
C LEU A 213 31.59 20.71 -5.12
#